data_a6f147e8bba26c879bc2bb30a8a2fbee
#
_entry.id   a6f147e8bba26c879bc2bb30a8a2fbee
#
_cell.length_a   1.000
_cell.length_b   1.000
_cell.length_c   1.000
_cell.angle_alpha   90.00
_cell.angle_beta   90.00
_cell.angle_gamma   90.00
#
_symmetry.space_group_name_H-M   'P 1'
#
loop_
_entity.id
_entity.type
_entity.pdbx_description
1 polymer ?
#
loop_
_entity_poly.entity_id
_entity_poly.type
_entity_poly.pdbx_seq_one_letter_code
_entity_poly.pdbx_strand_id
1 'polypeptide(L)' 'MDKQFKDLVVGEKFIFNSISYTRIEDDRVSCCHVNNAINNQTQEKIMVLPLENVTVETA' A
#
# COMPACT_ATOMS: atom_id res chain seq x y z
N MET A 1 3.22 14.32 1.47
CA MET A 1 3.47 14.21 2.92
C MET A 1 3.78 12.78 3.26
N ASP A 2 4.89 12.55 3.96
CA ASP A 2 5.33 11.19 4.23
C ASP A 2 4.65 10.63 5.47
N LYS A 3 4.24 9.37 5.38
CA LYS A 3 3.67 8.62 6.49
C LYS A 3 4.22 7.21 6.47
N GLN A 4 4.04 6.50 7.57
CA GLN A 4 4.28 5.08 7.58
C GLN A 4 3.04 4.37 7.03
N PHE A 5 3.25 3.23 6.37
CA PHE A 5 2.14 2.51 5.75
C PHE A 5 1.02 2.18 6.75
N LYS A 6 1.38 1.88 7.99
CA LYS A 6 0.40 1.55 9.04
C LYS A 6 -0.57 2.69 9.34
N ASP A 7 -0.19 3.93 9.01
CA ASP A 7 -1.02 5.11 9.27
C ASP A 7 -2.02 5.38 8.16
N LEU A 8 -1.97 4.62 7.08
CA LEU A 8 -2.89 4.77 5.97
C LEU A 8 -4.20 4.04 6.25
N VAL A 9 -5.29 4.55 5.70
CA VAL A 9 -6.58 3.87 5.75
C VAL A 9 -6.84 3.17 4.42
N VAL A 10 -7.71 2.16 4.44
CA VAL A 10 -8.09 1.44 3.23
C VAL A 10 -8.70 2.41 2.22
N GLY A 11 -8.24 2.33 0.98
CA GLY A 11 -8.66 3.21 -0.08
C GLY A 11 -7.78 4.43 -0.30
N GLU A 12 -6.86 4.69 0.62
CA GLU A 12 -5.95 5.82 0.52
C GLU A 12 -4.85 5.54 -0.50
N LYS A 13 -4.57 6.52 -1.36
CA LYS A 13 -3.52 6.38 -2.37
C LYS A 13 -2.19 6.86 -1.82
N PHE A 14 -1.13 6.18 -2.22
CA PHE A 14 0.22 6.55 -1.78
C PHE A 14 1.24 6.19 -2.84
N ILE A 15 2.44 6.77 -2.71
CA ILE A 15 3.54 6.49 -3.63
C ILE A 15 4.63 5.76 -2.85
N PHE A 16 5.06 4.64 -3.39
CA PHE A 16 6.12 3.83 -2.83
C PHE A 16 7.04 3.38 -3.96
N ASN A 17 8.35 3.65 -3.83
CA ASN A 17 9.33 3.39 -4.88
C ASN A 17 8.96 4.04 -6.22
N SER A 18 8.44 5.27 -6.16
CA SER A 18 8.03 6.04 -7.35
C SER A 18 6.86 5.41 -8.10
N ILE A 19 6.14 4.50 -7.46
CA ILE A 19 4.98 3.83 -8.07
C ILE A 19 3.76 4.16 -7.22
N SER A 20 2.65 4.47 -7.89
CA SER A 20 1.40 4.79 -7.22
C SER A 20 0.65 3.52 -6.86
N TYR A 21 0.27 3.41 -5.59
CA TYR A 21 -0.49 2.28 -5.05
C TYR A 21 -1.72 2.79 -4.33
N THR A 22 -2.67 1.89 -4.09
CA THR A 22 -3.81 2.16 -3.23
C THR A 22 -3.81 1.12 -2.12
N ARG A 23 -4.00 1.57 -0.88
CA ARG A 23 -4.12 0.63 0.22
C ARG A 23 -5.45 -0.11 0.11
N ILE A 24 -5.38 -1.44 0.19
CA ILE A 24 -6.56 -2.32 0.17
C ILE A 24 -6.65 -3.05 1.50
N GLU A 25 -7.79 -3.68 1.74
CA GLU A 25 -7.94 -4.55 2.90
C GLU A 25 -6.96 -5.71 2.80
N ASP A 26 -6.54 -6.22 3.95
CA ASP A 26 -5.60 -7.31 3.99
C ASP A 26 -6.17 -8.51 3.22
N ASP A 27 -5.44 -8.96 2.22
CA ASP A 27 -5.81 -10.08 1.37
C ASP A 27 -4.81 -11.21 1.65
N ARG A 28 -5.20 -12.13 2.51
CA ARG A 28 -4.32 -13.20 2.94
C ARG A 28 -4.19 -14.27 1.86
N VAL A 29 -2.97 -14.40 1.34
CA VAL A 29 -2.67 -15.36 0.28
C VAL A 29 -2.18 -16.68 0.86
N SER A 30 -1.41 -16.61 1.96
CA SER A 30 -0.86 -17.78 2.62
C SER A 30 -0.67 -17.48 4.09
N CYS A 31 -0.19 -18.46 4.85
CA CYS A 31 0.02 -18.28 6.29
C CYS A 31 0.95 -17.10 6.61
N CYS A 32 1.87 -16.77 5.69
CA CYS A 32 2.92 -15.77 5.96
C CYS A 32 2.91 -14.61 4.98
N HIS A 33 1.96 -14.57 4.05
CA HIS A 33 1.91 -13.53 3.03
C HIS A 33 0.52 -12.91 2.97
N VAL A 34 0.48 -11.60 3.19
CA VAL A 34 -0.76 -10.81 3.14
C VAL A 34 -0.54 -9.63 2.22
N ASN A 35 -1.31 -9.56 1.15
CA ASN A 35 -1.29 -8.40 0.26
C ASN A 35 -2.15 -7.30 0.87
N ASN A 36 -1.63 -6.08 0.88
CA ASN A 36 -2.33 -4.95 1.49
C ASN A 36 -2.27 -3.68 0.64
N ALA A 37 -1.74 -3.77 -0.56
CA ALA A 37 -1.71 -2.65 -1.49
C ALA A 37 -1.85 -3.17 -2.92
N ILE A 38 -2.40 -2.32 -3.78
CA ILE A 38 -2.55 -2.65 -5.20
C ILE A 38 -1.88 -1.59 -6.04
N ASN A 39 -1.12 -2.02 -7.05
CA ASN A 39 -0.50 -1.12 -8.00
C ASN A 39 -1.59 -0.53 -8.89
N ASN A 40 -1.72 0.79 -8.91
CA ASN A 40 -2.78 1.47 -9.67
C ASN A 40 -2.58 1.37 -11.18
N GLN A 41 -1.38 1.06 -11.61
CA GLN A 41 -1.06 0.99 -13.03
C GLN A 41 -1.21 -0.42 -13.60
N THR A 42 -0.70 -1.42 -12.88
CA THR A 42 -0.72 -2.82 -13.33
C THR A 42 -1.80 -3.65 -12.65
N GLN A 43 -2.38 -3.14 -11.57
CA GLN A 43 -3.38 -3.84 -10.75
C GLN A 43 -2.79 -5.03 -10.00
N GLU A 44 -1.48 -5.05 -9.85
CA GLU A 44 -0.80 -6.12 -9.14
C GLU A 44 -0.82 -5.85 -7.64
N LYS A 45 -1.20 -6.84 -6.86
CA LYS A 45 -1.25 -6.72 -5.40
C LYS A 45 0.10 -7.04 -4.81
N ILE A 46 0.49 -6.27 -3.80
CA ILE A 46 1.76 -6.46 -3.11
C ILE A 46 1.57 -6.37 -1.62
N MET A 47 2.59 -6.80 -0.89
CA MET A 47 2.66 -6.64 0.56
C MET A 47 3.62 -5.52 0.89
N VAL A 48 3.14 -4.54 1.66
CA VAL A 48 3.98 -3.45 2.17
C VAL A 48 4.06 -3.60 3.67
N LEU A 49 5.28 -3.51 4.21
CA LEU A 49 5.48 -3.62 5.65
C LEU A 49 4.89 -2.38 6.35
N PRO A 50 4.32 -2.54 7.55
CA PRO A 50 3.65 -1.42 8.22
C PRO A 50 4.58 -0.27 8.58
N LEU A 51 5.87 -0.53 8.75
CA LEU A 51 6.83 0.50 9.11
C LEU A 51 7.50 1.16 7.90
N GLU A 52 7.14 0.75 6.69
CA GLU A 52 7.67 1.35 5.48
C GLU A 52 7.17 2.79 5.34
N ASN A 53 8.08 3.69 4.98
CA ASN A 53 7.73 5.08 4.72
C ASN A 53 7.18 5.22 3.32
N VAL A 54 6.04 5.87 3.19
CA VAL A 54 5.39 6.10 1.90
C VAL A 54 5.01 7.57 1.79
N THR A 55 4.83 8.05 0.56
CA THR A 55 4.39 9.41 0.32
C THR A 55 2.89 9.38 0.01
N VAL A 56 2.12 10.11 0.80
CA VAL A 56 0.67 10.18 0.60
C VAL A 56 0.35 11.14 -0.52
N GLU A 57 -0.40 10.67 -1.50
CA GLU A 57 -0.94 11.50 -2.56
C GLU A 57 -2.11 12.31 -1.99
N THR A 58 -1.97 13.64 -2.05
CA THR A 58 -3.11 14.50 -1.73
C THR A 58 -3.79 14.90 -3.02
N ALA A 59 -5.08 14.65 -3.06
CA ALA A 59 -5.88 15.03 -4.23
C ALA A 59 -6.00 16.54 -4.33
#